data_87236840df3cc420d7dd1684352af761
#
_entry.id   87236840df3cc420d7dd1684352af761
#
_cell.length_a   1.000
_cell.length_b   1.000
_cell.length_c   1.000
_cell.angle_alpha   90.00
_cell.angle_beta   90.00
_cell.angle_gamma   90.00
#
_symmetry.space_group_name_H-M   'P 1'
#
loop_
_entity.id
_entity.type
_entity.pdbx_description
1 polymer ?
#
loop_
_entity_poly.entity_id
_entity_poly.type
_entity_poly.pdbx_seq_one_letter_code
_entity_poly.pdbx_strand_id
1 'polypeptide(L)'
;MIKVWDYVKEYDAMRSEILDAVDQVFKNGVLVYGPRLKEFEEKFSKYNECKFGIGVGNCTDAITIALRACNIGPSDEVITTSNTAVPTVTAIVNAGATVKFVDINKYSLIDVSKISSAINKKTKAIIPVHLYGQMCDMDK
;
A
#
# COMPACT_ATOMS: atom_id res chain seq x y z
N MET A 1 -26.87 15.19 -2.17
CA MET A 1 -26.10 14.20 -2.95
C MET A 1 -25.12 13.50 -2.01
N ILE A 2 -25.12 12.19 -1.96
CA ILE A 2 -24.13 11.43 -1.16
C ILE A 2 -22.83 11.41 -1.98
N LYS A 3 -21.76 11.97 -1.39
CA LYS A 3 -20.42 11.94 -2.00
C LYS A 3 -19.75 10.60 -1.71
N VAL A 4 -19.02 10.04 -2.67
CA VAL A 4 -18.21 8.82 -2.48
C VAL A 4 -17.09 9.10 -1.46
N TRP A 5 -16.57 10.31 -1.46
CA TRP A 5 -15.59 10.79 -0.51
C TRP A 5 -15.81 12.26 -0.20
N ASP A 6 -15.86 12.63 1.06
CA ASP A 6 -16.06 14.02 1.53
C ASP A 6 -14.90 14.45 2.43
N TYR A 7 -13.75 14.69 1.82
CA TYR A 7 -12.53 15.10 2.50
C TYR A 7 -12.68 16.36 3.34
N VAL A 8 -13.49 17.32 2.88
CA VAL A 8 -13.66 18.61 3.61
C VAL A 8 -14.29 18.35 4.98
N LYS A 9 -15.30 17.48 5.05
CA LYS A 9 -15.96 17.14 6.31
C LYS A 9 -15.00 16.43 7.28
N GLU A 10 -14.16 15.54 6.77
CA GLU A 10 -13.13 14.86 7.55
C GLU A 10 -12.07 15.85 8.04
N TYR A 11 -11.57 16.71 7.15
CA TYR A 11 -10.62 17.77 7.49
C TYR A 11 -11.15 18.72 8.56
N ASP A 12 -12.38 19.21 8.42
CA ASP A 12 -12.98 20.14 9.39
C ASP A 12 -13.05 19.54 10.80
N ALA A 13 -13.31 18.25 10.90
CA ALA A 13 -13.35 17.55 12.18
C ALA A 13 -11.98 17.44 12.87
N MET A 14 -10.89 17.41 12.11
CA MET A 14 -9.52 17.18 12.60
C MET A 14 -8.60 18.39 12.40
N ARG A 15 -9.11 19.51 11.90
CA ARG A 15 -8.32 20.65 11.44
C ARG A 15 -7.34 21.18 12.49
N SER A 16 -7.78 21.38 13.71
CA SER A 16 -6.90 21.89 14.78
C SER A 16 -5.75 20.95 15.08
N GLU A 17 -6.02 19.66 15.22
CA GLU A 17 -5.01 18.65 15.51
C GLU A 17 -3.97 18.56 14.39
N ILE A 18 -4.41 18.62 13.12
CA ILE A 18 -3.53 18.59 11.96
C ILE A 18 -2.61 19.82 11.95
N LEU A 19 -3.18 21.02 12.13
CA LEU A 19 -2.41 22.27 12.11
C LEU A 19 -1.43 22.34 13.29
N ASP A 20 -1.82 21.91 14.49
CA ASP A 20 -0.95 21.86 15.65
C ASP A 20 0.22 20.88 15.44
N ALA A 21 -0.03 19.73 14.85
CA ALA A 21 1.02 18.75 14.54
C ALA A 21 2.03 19.31 13.53
N VAL A 22 1.57 19.99 12.48
CA VAL A 22 2.42 20.64 11.47
C VAL A 22 3.25 21.76 12.10
N ASP A 23 2.61 22.64 12.89
CA ASP A 23 3.27 23.75 13.56
C ASP A 23 4.39 23.27 14.50
N GLN A 24 4.15 22.19 15.25
CA GLN A 24 5.18 21.60 16.13
C GLN A 24 6.38 21.07 15.33
N VAL A 25 6.18 20.46 14.17
CA VAL A 25 7.27 20.01 13.31
C VAL A 25 8.12 21.18 12.83
N PHE A 26 7.47 22.26 12.37
CA PHE A 26 8.18 23.46 11.90
C PHE A 26 8.92 24.18 13.06
N LYS A 27 8.31 24.30 14.22
CA LYS A 27 8.95 24.90 15.40
C LYS A 27 10.18 24.11 15.87
N ASN A 28 10.14 22.79 15.76
CA ASN A 28 11.28 21.94 16.13
C ASN A 28 12.41 21.95 15.10
N GLY A 29 12.15 22.40 13.86
CA GLY A 29 13.13 22.50 12.80
C GLY A 29 13.61 21.17 12.22
N VAL A 30 13.09 20.02 12.67
CA VAL A 30 13.49 18.68 12.20
C VAL A 30 12.46 18.17 11.21
N LEU A 31 12.69 18.47 9.92
CA LEU A 31 11.72 18.21 8.85
C LEU A 31 11.82 16.81 8.24
N VAL A 32 12.96 16.14 8.42
CA VAL A 32 13.23 14.80 7.84
C VAL A 32 13.72 13.87 8.95
N TYR A 33 13.21 12.67 9.02
CA TYR A 33 13.52 11.67 10.05
C TYR A 33 13.38 12.19 11.49
N GLY A 34 12.40 13.07 11.70
CA GLY A 34 12.16 13.69 13.00
C GLY A 34 11.39 12.80 13.99
N PRO A 35 11.23 13.28 15.24
CA PRO A 35 10.57 12.53 16.31
C PRO A 35 9.14 12.11 15.98
N ARG A 36 8.41 12.91 15.18
CA ARG A 36 7.04 12.60 14.77
C ARG A 36 6.97 11.40 13.82
N LEU A 37 7.94 11.26 12.91
CA LEU A 37 8.01 10.08 12.06
C LEU A 37 8.29 8.83 12.89
N LYS A 38 9.25 8.91 13.80
CA LYS A 38 9.56 7.78 14.70
C LYS A 38 8.37 7.35 15.55
N GLU A 39 7.66 8.31 16.13
CA GLU A 39 6.43 8.06 16.87
C GLU A 39 5.36 7.38 16.00
N PHE A 40 5.20 7.82 14.76
CA PHE A 40 4.28 7.19 13.80
C PHE A 40 4.69 5.75 13.50
N GLU A 41 5.95 5.50 13.17
CA GLU A 41 6.48 4.16 12.88
C GLU A 41 6.26 3.19 14.06
N GLU A 42 6.53 3.64 15.28
CA GLU A 42 6.32 2.84 16.49
C GLU A 42 4.84 2.54 16.76
N LYS A 43 3.95 3.53 16.63
CA LYS A 43 2.52 3.35 16.82
C LYS A 43 1.89 2.48 15.73
N PHE A 44 2.29 2.69 14.48
CA PHE A 44 1.75 1.97 13.34
C PHE A 44 2.21 0.50 13.33
N SER A 45 3.48 0.24 13.64
CA SER A 45 3.97 -1.13 13.77
C SER A 45 3.26 -1.88 14.90
N LYS A 46 3.06 -1.24 16.05
CA LYS A 46 2.32 -1.82 17.17
C LYS A 46 0.85 -2.11 16.81
N TYR A 47 0.20 -1.18 16.13
CA TYR A 47 -1.19 -1.35 15.69
C TYR A 47 -1.37 -2.53 14.73
N ASN A 48 -0.39 -2.77 13.86
CA ASN A 48 -0.38 -3.88 12.89
C ASN A 48 0.31 -5.15 13.43
N GLU A 49 0.65 -5.19 14.71
CA GLU A 49 1.35 -6.33 15.33
C GLU A 49 2.66 -6.72 14.61
N CYS A 50 3.30 -5.72 13.97
CA CYS A 50 4.58 -5.89 13.27
C CYS A 50 5.75 -5.45 14.14
N LYS A 51 6.91 -6.04 13.92
CA LYS A 51 8.13 -5.70 14.66
C LYS A 51 8.67 -4.31 14.31
N PHE A 52 8.50 -3.89 13.05
CA PHE A 52 9.02 -2.62 12.54
C PHE A 52 7.97 -1.96 11.64
N GLY A 53 7.94 -0.62 11.67
CA GLY A 53 7.27 0.24 10.71
C GLY A 53 8.32 1.13 10.03
N ILE A 54 8.22 1.32 8.74
CA ILE A 54 9.12 2.17 7.95
C ILE A 54 8.27 3.19 7.21
N GLY A 55 8.44 4.46 7.57
CA GLY A 55 7.76 5.56 6.89
C GLY A 55 8.38 5.85 5.53
N VAL A 56 7.54 5.98 4.51
CA VAL A 56 7.92 6.29 3.13
C VAL A 56 7.02 7.40 2.58
N GLY A 57 7.36 7.96 1.42
CA GLY A 57 6.65 9.10 0.86
C GLY A 57 5.23 8.79 0.38
N ASN A 58 4.97 7.58 -0.11
CA ASN A 58 3.69 7.16 -0.66
C ASN A 58 3.60 5.65 -0.83
N CYS A 59 2.41 5.15 -1.20
CA CYS A 59 2.15 3.72 -1.37
C CYS A 59 2.95 3.10 -2.53
N THR A 60 3.21 3.84 -3.61
CA THR A 60 4.03 3.33 -4.73
C THR A 60 5.45 3.00 -4.26
N ASP A 61 6.05 3.90 -3.48
CA ASP A 61 7.38 3.68 -2.92
C ASP A 61 7.37 2.52 -1.92
N ALA A 62 6.33 2.44 -1.06
CA ALA A 62 6.19 1.35 -0.11
C ALA A 62 6.20 -0.01 -0.79
N ILE A 63 5.37 -0.20 -1.82
CA ILE A 63 5.28 -1.46 -2.56
C ILE A 63 6.57 -1.73 -3.33
N THR A 64 7.17 -0.72 -3.98
CA THR A 64 8.44 -0.87 -4.71
C THR A 64 9.56 -1.32 -3.77
N ILE A 65 9.68 -0.70 -2.60
CA ILE A 65 10.70 -1.04 -1.60
C ILE A 65 10.45 -2.46 -1.05
N ALA A 66 9.20 -2.81 -0.76
CA ALA A 66 8.84 -4.15 -0.28
C ALA A 66 9.21 -5.23 -1.29
N LEU A 67 8.90 -5.03 -2.58
CA LEU A 67 9.28 -5.96 -3.64
C LEU A 67 10.80 -6.12 -3.75
N ARG A 68 11.55 -5.02 -3.73
CA ARG A 68 13.02 -5.05 -3.74
C ARG A 68 13.61 -5.72 -2.50
N ALA A 69 13.03 -5.49 -1.33
CA ALA A 69 13.44 -6.16 -0.09
C ALA A 69 13.23 -7.68 -0.14
N CYS A 70 12.25 -8.13 -0.94
CA CYS A 70 12.04 -9.56 -1.24
C CYS A 70 12.92 -10.05 -2.41
N ASN A 71 13.88 -9.27 -2.91
CA ASN A 71 14.72 -9.56 -4.07
C ASN A 71 13.93 -9.81 -5.36
N ILE A 72 12.77 -9.17 -5.51
CA ILE A 72 11.94 -9.24 -6.72
C ILE A 72 12.36 -8.11 -7.67
N GLY A 73 12.63 -8.46 -8.93
CA GLY A 73 13.16 -7.52 -9.92
C GLY A 73 13.09 -8.05 -11.36
N PRO A 74 14.06 -7.70 -12.21
CA PRO A 74 14.09 -8.11 -13.61
C PRO A 74 13.97 -9.62 -13.78
N SER A 75 13.16 -10.05 -14.75
CA SER A 75 12.81 -11.45 -15.05
C SER A 75 11.79 -12.11 -14.13
N ASP A 76 11.42 -11.49 -13.02
CA ASP A 76 10.36 -11.97 -12.14
C ASP A 76 8.97 -11.48 -12.58
N GLU A 77 7.94 -12.24 -12.22
CA GLU A 77 6.54 -11.88 -12.40
C GLU A 77 5.86 -11.68 -11.05
N VAL A 78 5.02 -10.65 -10.97
CA VAL A 78 4.17 -10.36 -9.82
C VAL A 78 2.71 -10.41 -10.28
N ILE A 79 1.92 -11.27 -9.64
CA ILE A 79 0.50 -11.40 -9.92
C ILE A 79 -0.27 -10.31 -9.16
N THR A 80 -1.18 -9.65 -9.84
CA THR A 80 -2.17 -8.72 -9.26
C THR A 80 -3.43 -8.69 -10.11
N THR A 81 -4.37 -7.80 -9.80
CA THR A 81 -5.57 -7.56 -10.61
C THR A 81 -5.49 -6.22 -11.32
N SER A 82 -6.17 -6.09 -12.48
CA SER A 82 -6.28 -4.82 -13.20
C SER A 82 -7.22 -3.83 -12.51
N ASN A 83 -8.13 -4.31 -11.66
CA ASN A 83 -9.02 -3.48 -10.86
C ASN A 83 -8.32 -3.03 -9.57
N THR A 84 -7.39 -2.09 -9.72
CA THR A 84 -6.57 -1.55 -8.64
C THR A 84 -6.22 -0.10 -8.90
N ALA A 85 -5.70 0.58 -7.88
CA ALA A 85 -5.11 1.89 -8.05
C ALA A 85 -3.77 1.80 -8.81
N VAL A 86 -3.45 2.81 -9.59
CA VAL A 86 -2.21 2.91 -10.39
C VAL A 86 -0.93 2.57 -9.59
N PRO A 87 -0.78 2.97 -8.32
CA PRO A 87 0.38 2.64 -7.48
C PRO A 87 0.77 1.17 -7.47
N THR A 88 -0.17 0.24 -7.47
CA THR A 88 0.11 -1.21 -7.44
C THR A 88 0.92 -1.64 -8.67
N VAL A 89 0.45 -1.26 -9.86
CA VAL A 89 1.10 -1.63 -11.13
C VAL A 89 2.41 -0.89 -11.32
N THR A 90 2.41 0.42 -11.04
CA THR A 90 3.62 1.27 -11.15
C THR A 90 4.74 0.75 -10.24
N ALA A 91 4.41 0.32 -9.02
CA ALA A 91 5.41 -0.21 -8.10
C ALA A 91 6.07 -1.50 -8.59
N ILE A 92 5.30 -2.41 -9.19
CA ILE A 92 5.83 -3.64 -9.79
C ILE A 92 6.81 -3.30 -10.94
N VAL A 93 6.40 -2.38 -11.81
CA VAL A 93 7.26 -1.91 -12.93
C VAL A 93 8.52 -1.21 -12.42
N ASN A 94 8.40 -0.37 -11.39
CA ASN A 94 9.53 0.32 -10.76
C ASN A 94 10.52 -0.65 -10.07
N ALA A 95 10.03 -1.78 -9.59
CA ALA A 95 10.89 -2.84 -9.08
C ALA A 95 11.65 -3.57 -10.20
N GLY A 96 11.25 -3.38 -11.46
CA GLY A 96 11.80 -4.05 -12.64
C GLY A 96 11.10 -5.36 -12.98
N ALA A 97 10.07 -5.75 -12.24
CA ALA A 97 9.33 -6.98 -12.46
C ALA A 97 8.21 -6.81 -13.52
N THR A 98 7.76 -7.94 -14.05
CA THR A 98 6.64 -7.99 -15.00
C THR A 98 5.33 -8.17 -14.25
N VAL A 99 4.33 -7.35 -14.59
CA VAL A 99 2.98 -7.48 -14.05
C VAL A 99 2.25 -8.63 -14.74
N LYS A 100 1.65 -9.53 -13.97
CA LYS A 100 0.73 -10.54 -14.47
C LYS A 100 -0.66 -10.31 -13.88
N PHE A 101 -1.63 -10.05 -14.74
CA PHE A 101 -2.99 -9.82 -14.29
C PHE A 101 -3.78 -11.12 -14.17
N VAL A 102 -4.53 -11.20 -13.07
CA VAL A 102 -5.59 -12.17 -12.84
C VAL A 102 -6.90 -11.39 -12.72
N ASP A 103 -7.96 -11.94 -13.28
CA ASP A 103 -9.26 -11.31 -13.30
C ASP A 103 -9.89 -11.20 -11.90
N ILE A 104 -10.93 -10.42 -11.78
CA ILE A 104 -11.67 -10.23 -10.53
C ILE A 104 -12.87 -11.16 -10.45
N ASN A 105 -13.31 -11.42 -9.22
CA ASN A 105 -14.55 -12.10 -8.91
C ASN A 105 -15.75 -11.12 -8.90
N LYS A 106 -16.93 -11.61 -8.62
CA LYS A 106 -18.18 -10.81 -8.54
C LYS A 106 -18.16 -9.71 -7.46
N TYR A 107 -17.20 -9.70 -6.56
CA TYR A 107 -17.01 -8.69 -5.53
C TYR A 107 -15.93 -7.67 -5.87
N SER A 108 -15.46 -7.64 -7.12
CA SER A 108 -14.38 -6.77 -7.59
C SER A 108 -13.00 -7.01 -6.94
N LEU A 109 -12.82 -8.13 -6.29
CA LEU A 109 -11.55 -8.57 -5.70
C LEU A 109 -10.87 -9.61 -6.59
N ILE A 110 -9.57 -9.83 -6.43
CA ILE A 110 -8.85 -10.86 -7.19
C ILE A 110 -9.57 -12.21 -7.11
N ASP A 111 -9.74 -12.87 -8.24
CA ASP A 111 -10.34 -14.20 -8.31
C ASP A 111 -9.30 -15.26 -7.94
N VAL A 112 -9.34 -15.71 -6.69
CA VAL A 112 -8.39 -16.66 -6.13
C VAL A 112 -8.37 -17.98 -6.95
N SER A 113 -9.51 -18.41 -7.51
CA SER A 113 -9.61 -19.63 -8.30
C SER A 113 -8.76 -19.60 -9.57
N LYS A 114 -8.43 -18.40 -10.07
CA LYS A 114 -7.63 -18.21 -11.29
C LYS A 114 -6.14 -18.04 -11.02
N ILE A 115 -5.72 -17.85 -9.75
CA ILE A 115 -4.32 -17.61 -9.39
C ILE A 115 -3.44 -18.81 -9.74
N SER A 116 -3.86 -20.02 -9.36
CA SER A 116 -3.05 -21.22 -9.59
C SER A 116 -2.67 -21.43 -11.06
N SER A 117 -3.60 -21.14 -11.99
CA SER A 117 -3.34 -21.24 -13.43
C SER A 117 -2.41 -20.14 -13.97
N ALA A 118 -2.29 -19.02 -13.24
CA ALA A 118 -1.42 -17.91 -13.59
C ALA A 118 0.01 -18.09 -13.08
N ILE A 119 0.24 -18.92 -12.07
CA ILE A 119 1.56 -19.17 -11.48
C ILE A 119 2.47 -19.91 -12.46
N ASN A 120 3.70 -19.45 -12.57
CA ASN A 120 4.78 -20.11 -13.33
C ASN A 120 6.14 -19.92 -12.63
N LYS A 121 7.22 -20.42 -13.22
CA LYS A 121 8.57 -20.38 -12.62
C LYS A 121 9.09 -18.98 -12.34
N LYS A 122 8.56 -17.94 -13.02
CA LYS A 122 8.93 -16.54 -12.85
C LYS A 122 8.09 -15.85 -11.77
N THR A 123 6.96 -16.42 -11.38
CA THR A 123 6.08 -15.82 -10.38
C THR A 123 6.76 -15.83 -9.01
N LYS A 124 6.96 -14.66 -8.40
CA LYS A 124 7.64 -14.47 -7.12
C LYS A 124 6.76 -13.85 -6.04
N ALA A 125 5.71 -13.14 -6.44
CA ALA A 125 4.77 -12.55 -5.49
C ALA A 125 3.36 -12.44 -6.07
N ILE A 126 2.41 -12.30 -5.16
CA ILE A 126 1.02 -11.97 -5.44
C ILE A 126 0.70 -10.73 -4.60
N ILE A 127 0.14 -9.70 -5.23
CA ILE A 127 -0.33 -8.51 -4.55
C ILE A 127 -1.86 -8.48 -4.64
N PRO A 128 -2.57 -8.95 -3.61
CA PRO A 128 -4.01 -8.79 -3.52
C PRO A 128 -4.35 -7.33 -3.17
N VAL A 129 -5.47 -6.85 -3.67
CA VAL A 129 -5.93 -5.48 -3.41
C VAL A 129 -7.25 -5.53 -2.66
N HIS A 130 -7.25 -5.05 -1.44
CA HIS A 130 -8.44 -4.95 -0.57
C HIS A 130 -9.26 -3.72 -0.95
N LEU A 131 -9.86 -3.77 -2.14
CA LEU A 131 -10.48 -2.61 -2.78
C LEU A 131 -11.67 -2.11 -1.95
N TYR A 132 -11.72 -0.80 -1.73
CA TYR A 132 -12.75 -0.13 -0.92
C TYR A 132 -12.88 -0.66 0.51
N GLY A 133 -11.80 -1.21 1.07
CA GLY A 133 -11.80 -1.76 2.43
C GLY A 133 -12.37 -3.17 2.55
N GLN A 134 -12.77 -3.80 1.43
CA GLN A 134 -13.19 -5.19 1.40
C GLN A 134 -11.97 -6.10 1.27
N MET A 135 -11.81 -7.05 2.19
CA MET A 135 -10.67 -7.97 2.17
C MET A 135 -10.81 -9.04 1.10
N CYS A 136 -9.71 -9.34 0.42
CA CYS A 136 -9.57 -10.55 -0.39
C CYS A 136 -9.59 -11.79 0.51
N ASP A 137 -9.94 -12.94 -0.04
CA ASP A 137 -9.88 -14.23 0.65
C ASP A 137 -8.40 -14.62 0.82
N MET A 138 -7.83 -14.26 1.98
CA MET A 138 -6.41 -14.48 2.27
C MET A 138 -6.10 -15.90 2.72
N ASP A 139 -7.11 -16.69 3.12
CA ASP A 139 -6.94 -18.07 3.58
C ASP A 139 -6.79 -19.05 2.41
N LYS A 140 -7.29 -18.68 1.22
CA LYS A 140 -7.15 -19.44 -0.02
C LYS A 140 -5.92 -19.02 -0.80
#